data_8f8fde60a9fd3bffcceb41827ea3f88e
#
_entry.id   8f8fde60a9fd3bffcceb41827ea3f88e
#
_cell.length_a   1.000
_cell.length_b   1.000
_cell.length_c   1.000
_cell.angle_alpha   90.00
_cell.angle_beta   90.00
_cell.angle_gamma   90.00
#
_symmetry.space_group_name_H-M   'P 1'
#
loop_
_entity.id
_entity.type
_entity.pdbx_description
1 polymer ?
#
loop_
_entity_poly.entity_id
_entity_poly.type
_entity_poly.pdbx_seq_one_letter_code
_entity_poly.pdbx_strand_id
1 'polypeptide(L)'
;MTLKNHLYFTIFFLSFSLFVSCSKKSENFDISIVASNFPCYDATRAILGDTPDTYSIRLKLLIKPGTEVHSYDPTPQDLIDIQNADLFVYIGGESDEWIEELLYANKNYDSQKNLALINYVNTLEEFNPEENEKDEKSHHEENDFEADEHIWTSPANEIIIVSEIFSRLKTIAKNKQLFSLIPVFEKNAADYISQINATAELLNQALNSHNQKFIVMADRFPFAYFADYYKLGYSAAFSGCSTAVETSFATIENLVKTVQEKKLSSVFYIELGNHKIADIIAEETGTKAYCLESIQNVTKDDFINGETWVSLMSRNAKTLKKGL
;
A
#
# COMPACT_ATOMS: atom_id res chain seq x y z
N MET A 1 66.97 30.04 17.71
CA MET A 1 66.41 29.15 16.69
C MET A 1 65.52 28.07 17.32
N THR A 2 64.72 28.41 18.34
CA THR A 2 64.02 27.41 19.16
C THR A 2 62.58 27.75 19.48
N LEU A 3 62.10 28.94 19.21
CA LEU A 3 60.69 29.30 19.52
C LEU A 3 59.71 29.07 18.35
N LYS A 4 60.18 29.09 17.09
CA LYS A 4 59.31 28.91 15.93
C LYS A 4 58.87 27.46 15.72
N ASN A 5 59.72 26.48 16.12
CA ASN A 5 59.41 25.07 15.91
C ASN A 5 58.40 24.51 16.92
N HIS A 6 58.30 25.09 18.11
CA HIS A 6 57.29 24.69 19.09
C HIS A 6 55.86 25.18 18.74
N LEU A 7 55.77 26.32 18.04
CA LEU A 7 54.47 26.85 17.62
C LEU A 7 53.82 26.01 16.50
N TYR A 8 54.61 25.46 15.58
CA TYR A 8 54.08 24.57 14.53
C TYR A 8 53.70 23.19 15.06
N PHE A 9 54.39 22.71 16.08
CA PHE A 9 54.07 21.41 16.69
C PHE A 9 52.78 21.48 17.52
N THR A 10 52.51 22.59 18.20
CA THR A 10 51.29 22.82 18.95
C THR A 10 50.07 23.04 18.05
N ILE A 11 50.23 23.67 16.89
CA ILE A 11 49.15 23.87 15.93
C ILE A 11 48.81 22.57 15.22
N PHE A 12 49.80 21.71 14.94
CA PHE A 12 49.58 20.39 14.33
C PHE A 12 48.83 19.41 15.26
N PHE A 13 49.07 19.51 16.57
CA PHE A 13 48.37 18.67 17.55
C PHE A 13 46.92 19.16 17.85
N LEU A 14 46.67 20.47 17.69
CA LEU A 14 45.33 21.04 17.88
C LEU A 14 44.41 20.81 16.68
N SER A 15 44.96 20.56 15.49
CA SER A 15 44.12 20.27 14.27
C SER A 15 43.66 18.82 14.18
N PHE A 16 44.25 17.90 14.98
CA PHE A 16 43.87 16.50 14.99
C PHE A 16 42.71 16.16 15.92
N SER A 17 42.28 17.11 16.75
CA SER A 17 41.24 16.89 17.78
C SER A 17 39.81 17.21 17.32
N LEU A 18 39.55 17.58 16.07
CA LEU A 18 38.24 18.00 15.55
C LEU A 18 37.53 16.96 14.67
N PHE A 19 38.06 15.75 14.54
CA PHE A 19 37.27 14.63 14.04
C PHE A 19 36.53 13.95 15.19
N VAL A 20 35.68 14.70 15.91
CA VAL A 20 34.58 14.09 16.64
C VAL A 20 33.61 13.57 15.59
N SER A 21 33.86 12.33 15.18
CA SER A 21 32.87 11.56 14.45
C SER A 21 31.59 11.58 15.27
N CYS A 22 30.60 12.32 14.79
CA CYS A 22 29.23 12.18 15.25
C CYS A 22 28.77 10.79 14.83
N SER A 23 29.18 9.76 15.56
CA SER A 23 28.52 8.48 15.45
C SER A 23 27.11 8.70 15.95
N LYS A 24 26.13 8.75 15.04
CA LYS A 24 24.73 8.62 15.41
C LYS A 24 24.65 7.40 16.32
N LYS A 25 24.31 7.61 17.58
CA LYS A 25 24.03 6.55 18.54
C LYS A 25 22.98 5.66 17.87
N SER A 26 23.28 4.39 17.62
CA SER A 26 22.28 3.46 17.12
C SER A 26 21.17 3.43 18.18
N GLU A 27 20.00 3.93 17.83
CA GLU A 27 18.84 3.77 18.68
C GLU A 27 18.55 2.27 18.73
N ASN A 28 18.68 1.67 19.91
CA ASN A 28 18.34 0.26 20.12
C ASN A 28 16.84 0.18 20.39
N PHE A 29 16.13 -0.41 19.44
CA PHE A 29 14.72 -0.77 19.60
C PHE A 29 14.60 -2.23 20.05
N ASP A 30 13.60 -2.52 20.87
CA ASP A 30 13.23 -3.90 21.20
C ASP A 30 12.75 -4.64 19.95
N ILE A 31 11.92 -3.97 19.12
CA ILE A 31 11.51 -4.45 17.81
C ILE A 31 11.57 -3.29 16.82
N SER A 32 12.18 -3.50 15.65
CA SER A 32 12.19 -2.54 14.54
C SER A 32 11.48 -3.14 13.32
N ILE A 33 10.46 -2.45 12.83
CA ILE A 33 9.64 -2.87 11.70
C ILE A 33 9.69 -1.79 10.63
N VAL A 34 9.78 -2.24 9.38
CA VAL A 34 9.67 -1.39 8.19
C VAL A 34 8.51 -1.90 7.36
N ALA A 35 7.63 -1.01 6.92
CA ALA A 35 6.53 -1.30 6.01
C ALA A 35 6.74 -0.51 4.71
N SER A 36 6.56 -1.15 3.54
CA SER A 36 6.80 -0.49 2.24
C SER A 36 5.76 0.61 2.00
N ASN A 37 4.49 0.28 2.09
CA ASN A 37 3.36 1.15 1.76
C ASN A 37 2.33 1.24 2.90
N PHE A 38 1.26 2.01 2.68
CA PHE A 38 0.28 2.28 3.72
C PHE A 38 -0.50 1.03 4.18
N PRO A 39 -0.97 0.09 3.34
CA PRO A 39 -1.64 -1.13 3.81
C PRO A 39 -0.78 -1.95 4.77
N CYS A 40 0.49 -2.17 4.42
CA CYS A 40 1.45 -2.86 5.27
C CYS A 40 1.66 -2.15 6.63
N TYR A 41 1.75 -0.81 6.57
CA TYR A 41 1.93 0.03 7.75
C TYR A 41 0.70 0.00 8.64
N ASP A 42 -0.50 0.15 8.09
CA ASP A 42 -1.75 0.24 8.85
C ASP A 42 -2.07 -1.08 9.57
N ALA A 43 -2.00 -2.20 8.86
CA ALA A 43 -2.17 -3.53 9.47
C ALA A 43 -1.17 -3.78 10.59
N THR A 44 0.11 -3.40 10.39
CA THR A 44 1.14 -3.52 11.42
C THR A 44 0.85 -2.60 12.61
N ARG A 45 0.51 -1.32 12.37
CA ARG A 45 0.14 -0.35 13.40
C ARG A 45 -1.03 -0.83 14.24
N ALA A 46 -2.04 -1.41 13.59
CA ALA A 46 -3.21 -1.94 14.29
C ALA A 46 -2.86 -3.09 15.24
N ILE A 47 -1.95 -3.99 14.85
CA ILE A 47 -1.49 -5.10 15.71
C ILE A 47 -0.64 -4.58 16.87
N LEU A 48 0.24 -3.60 16.63
CA LEU A 48 1.05 -3.01 17.69
C LEU A 48 0.17 -2.27 18.71
N GLY A 49 -0.84 -1.52 18.26
CA GLY A 49 -1.80 -0.80 19.10
C GLY A 49 -1.12 0.02 20.19
N ASP A 50 -1.75 0.09 21.35
CA ASP A 50 -1.22 0.74 22.55
C ASP A 50 -0.23 -0.19 23.27
N THR A 51 0.88 -0.48 22.61
CA THR A 51 1.96 -1.25 23.24
C THR A 51 2.49 -0.49 24.46
N PRO A 52 2.70 -1.15 25.64
CA PRO A 52 3.20 -0.48 26.82
C PRO A 52 4.52 0.27 26.57
N ASP A 53 4.65 1.49 27.08
CA ASP A 53 5.83 2.38 26.96
C ASP A 53 7.14 1.76 27.49
N THR A 54 7.04 0.62 28.19
CA THR A 54 8.20 -0.15 28.63
C THR A 54 8.97 -0.81 27.49
N TYR A 55 8.36 -0.89 26.29
CA TYR A 55 8.95 -1.46 25.09
C TYR A 55 9.21 -0.37 24.05
N SER A 56 10.41 -0.37 23.50
CA SER A 56 10.78 0.52 22.41
C SER A 56 10.52 -0.18 21.08
N ILE A 57 9.36 0.07 20.46
CA ILE A 57 9.00 -0.50 19.15
C ILE A 57 9.02 0.62 18.12
N ARG A 58 9.77 0.39 17.03
CA ARG A 58 9.82 1.29 15.88
C ARG A 58 9.01 0.69 14.74
N LEU A 59 8.06 1.45 14.20
CA LEU A 59 7.40 1.18 12.94
C LEU A 59 7.69 2.34 11.97
N LYS A 60 8.33 2.02 10.85
CA LYS A 60 8.65 3.00 9.79
C LYS A 60 7.83 2.69 8.54
N LEU A 61 7.14 3.70 8.00
CA LEU A 61 6.58 3.69 6.65
C LEU A 61 7.64 4.22 5.67
N LEU A 62 7.97 3.47 4.61
CA LEU A 62 8.95 3.89 3.60
C LEU A 62 8.35 4.92 2.66
N ILE A 63 7.28 4.57 1.99
CA ILE A 63 6.62 5.42 1.01
C ILE A 63 5.77 6.44 1.76
N LYS A 64 6.20 7.70 1.73
CA LYS A 64 5.58 8.77 2.51
C LYS A 64 4.15 9.05 2.05
N PRO A 65 3.24 9.46 2.97
CA PRO A 65 1.88 9.86 2.61
C PRO A 65 1.85 10.93 1.52
N GLY A 66 0.96 10.74 0.53
CA GLY A 66 0.81 11.62 -0.63
C GLY A 66 1.87 11.42 -1.72
N THR A 67 2.67 10.35 -1.67
CA THR A 67 3.63 9.97 -2.71
C THR A 67 3.02 8.92 -3.63
N GLU A 68 3.29 9.00 -4.93
CA GLU A 68 2.95 7.95 -5.90
C GLU A 68 3.79 6.69 -5.62
N VAL A 69 3.14 5.55 -5.48
CA VAL A 69 3.78 4.29 -5.08
C VAL A 69 4.55 3.66 -6.24
N HIS A 70 3.94 3.60 -7.44
CA HIS A 70 4.52 2.94 -8.62
C HIS A 70 5.78 3.64 -9.18
N SER A 71 6.08 4.85 -8.73
CA SER A 71 7.30 5.60 -9.12
C SER A 71 8.26 5.80 -7.96
N TYR A 72 8.17 4.99 -6.91
CA TYR A 72 9.01 5.14 -5.74
C TYR A 72 10.41 4.55 -5.95
N ASP A 73 11.43 5.40 -5.77
CA ASP A 73 12.84 5.00 -5.74
C ASP A 73 13.37 5.01 -4.30
N PRO A 74 13.91 3.88 -3.79
CA PRO A 74 14.41 3.81 -2.43
C PRO A 74 15.67 4.66 -2.25
N THR A 75 15.75 5.36 -1.14
CA THR A 75 16.96 6.08 -0.75
C THR A 75 17.98 5.13 -0.09
N PRO A 76 19.29 5.47 -0.06
CA PRO A 76 20.27 4.67 0.68
C PRO A 76 19.91 4.48 2.16
N GLN A 77 19.19 5.42 2.77
CA GLN A 77 18.74 5.30 4.15
C GLN A 77 17.61 4.26 4.27
N ASP A 78 16.73 4.14 3.28
CA ASP A 78 15.68 3.12 3.28
C ASP A 78 16.26 1.72 3.20
N LEU A 79 17.31 1.53 2.38
CA LEU A 79 18.03 0.25 2.31
C LEU A 79 18.68 -0.12 3.67
N ILE A 80 19.25 0.85 4.36
CA ILE A 80 19.84 0.65 5.70
C ILE A 80 18.73 0.30 6.71
N ASP A 81 17.58 0.96 6.65
CA ASP A 81 16.46 0.71 7.56
C ASP A 81 15.88 -0.70 7.34
N ILE A 82 15.72 -1.14 6.08
CA ILE A 82 15.28 -2.50 5.74
C ILE A 82 16.27 -3.54 6.26
N GLN A 83 17.57 -3.36 6.02
CA GLN A 83 18.61 -4.30 6.46
C GLN A 83 18.65 -4.46 7.99
N ASN A 84 18.40 -3.39 8.73
CA ASN A 84 18.44 -3.38 10.19
C ASN A 84 17.09 -3.70 10.85
N ALA A 85 16.02 -3.87 10.09
CA ALA A 85 14.71 -4.24 10.61
C ALA A 85 14.70 -5.69 11.14
N ASP A 86 13.90 -5.94 12.16
CA ASP A 86 13.53 -7.28 12.59
C ASP A 86 12.45 -7.88 11.69
N LEU A 87 11.63 -7.02 11.08
CA LEU A 87 10.60 -7.38 10.11
C LEU A 87 10.50 -6.29 9.04
N PHE A 88 10.55 -6.70 7.78
CA PHE A 88 10.21 -5.89 6.63
C PHE A 88 8.95 -6.46 5.99
N VAL A 89 7.89 -5.64 5.92
CA VAL A 89 6.57 -6.01 5.37
C VAL A 89 6.37 -5.25 4.07
N TYR A 90 6.10 -5.96 3.00
CA TYR A 90 5.83 -5.41 1.68
C TYR A 90 4.77 -6.25 0.95
N ILE A 91 4.17 -5.71 -0.09
CA ILE A 91 3.14 -6.43 -0.83
C ILE A 91 3.77 -7.51 -1.71
N GLY A 92 4.75 -7.16 -2.50
CA GLY A 92 5.23 -7.92 -3.66
C GLY A 92 4.42 -7.56 -4.90
N GLY A 93 4.92 -7.90 -6.09
CA GLY A 93 4.38 -7.48 -7.37
C GLY A 93 5.25 -6.42 -8.04
N GLU A 94 4.74 -5.81 -9.12
CA GLU A 94 5.51 -4.92 -9.99
C GLU A 94 6.11 -3.73 -9.24
N SER A 95 5.33 -3.05 -8.42
CA SER A 95 5.80 -1.87 -7.65
C SER A 95 6.90 -2.20 -6.63
N ASP A 96 7.03 -3.44 -6.25
CA ASP A 96 7.99 -3.92 -5.24
C ASP A 96 9.15 -4.73 -5.86
N GLU A 97 9.30 -4.80 -7.21
CA GLU A 97 10.40 -5.52 -7.88
C GLU A 97 11.79 -5.07 -7.39
N TRP A 98 11.98 -3.77 -7.16
CA TRP A 98 13.21 -3.23 -6.60
C TRP A 98 13.58 -3.86 -5.24
N ILE A 99 12.59 -4.30 -4.47
CA ILE A 99 12.78 -4.99 -3.18
C ILE A 99 13.38 -6.36 -3.42
N GLU A 100 12.85 -7.10 -4.38
CA GLU A 100 13.34 -8.43 -4.70
C GLU A 100 14.77 -8.37 -5.23
N GLU A 101 15.08 -7.44 -6.13
CA GLU A 101 16.43 -7.20 -6.60
C GLU A 101 17.40 -6.89 -5.45
N LEU A 102 17.00 -6.01 -4.52
CA LEU A 102 17.77 -5.68 -3.33
C LEU A 102 18.01 -6.90 -2.43
N LEU A 103 16.95 -7.67 -2.18
CA LEU A 103 17.02 -8.82 -1.28
C LEU A 103 17.86 -9.95 -1.88
N TYR A 104 17.75 -10.23 -3.19
CA TYR A 104 18.58 -11.22 -3.88
C TYR A 104 20.05 -10.81 -4.00
N ALA A 105 20.34 -9.51 -4.14
CA ALA A 105 21.70 -9.02 -4.12
C ALA A 105 22.37 -9.18 -2.75
N ASN A 106 21.61 -9.33 -1.68
CA ASN A 106 22.10 -9.51 -0.32
C ASN A 106 22.38 -10.99 -0.03
N LYS A 107 23.65 -11.38 0.12
CA LYS A 107 24.04 -12.75 0.47
C LYS A 107 23.47 -13.26 1.81
N ASN A 108 22.93 -12.39 2.63
CA ASN A 108 22.35 -12.68 3.94
C ASN A 108 20.82 -12.54 3.90
N TYR A 109 20.20 -12.83 2.75
CA TYR A 109 18.72 -12.87 2.65
C TYR A 109 18.14 -13.79 3.72
N ASP A 110 17.24 -13.25 4.53
CA ASP A 110 16.51 -13.99 5.55
C ASP A 110 14.99 -13.88 5.30
N SER A 111 14.42 -14.93 4.77
CA SER A 111 12.97 -14.99 4.49
C SER A 111 12.08 -14.86 5.74
N GLN A 112 12.65 -15.05 6.94
CA GLN A 112 11.92 -14.84 8.19
C GLN A 112 11.74 -13.36 8.52
N LYS A 113 12.65 -12.52 8.03
CA LYS A 113 12.60 -11.07 8.21
C LYS A 113 11.82 -10.36 7.11
N ASN A 114 11.71 -10.95 5.93
CA ASN A 114 11.10 -10.33 4.76
C ASN A 114 9.76 -11.00 4.47
N LEU A 115 8.67 -10.25 4.60
CA LEU A 115 7.30 -10.74 4.44
C LEU A 115 6.66 -10.12 3.20
N ALA A 116 6.70 -10.87 2.08
CA ALA A 116 5.93 -10.56 0.88
C ALA A 116 4.50 -11.08 1.03
N LEU A 117 3.54 -10.19 1.17
CA LEU A 117 2.16 -10.54 1.50
C LEU A 117 1.41 -11.21 0.34
N ILE A 118 1.76 -10.89 -0.90
CA ILE A 118 1.16 -11.48 -2.10
C ILE A 118 1.29 -13.02 -2.12
N ASN A 119 2.32 -13.57 -1.48
CA ASN A 119 2.56 -15.01 -1.42
C ASN A 119 1.55 -15.78 -0.56
N TYR A 120 0.66 -15.10 0.16
CA TYR A 120 -0.30 -15.69 1.09
C TYR A 120 -1.74 -15.62 0.60
N VAL A 121 -1.98 -14.98 -0.55
CA VAL A 121 -3.30 -14.82 -1.16
C VAL A 121 -3.37 -15.51 -2.51
N ASN A 122 -4.59 -15.82 -2.96
CA ASN A 122 -4.79 -16.24 -4.34
C ASN A 122 -4.70 -15.00 -5.24
N THR A 123 -3.72 -14.96 -6.12
CA THR A 123 -3.51 -13.83 -7.01
C THR A 123 -4.53 -13.79 -8.15
N LEU A 124 -4.96 -12.60 -8.52
CA LEU A 124 -5.73 -12.30 -9.72
C LEU A 124 -4.80 -11.71 -10.77
N GLU A 125 -5.15 -11.88 -12.04
CA GLU A 125 -4.48 -11.21 -13.15
C GLU A 125 -4.81 -9.73 -13.14
N GLU A 126 -3.84 -8.88 -13.47
CA GLU A 126 -4.05 -7.46 -13.56
C GLU A 126 -5.00 -7.13 -14.70
N PHE A 127 -5.94 -6.23 -14.47
CA PHE A 127 -6.89 -5.75 -15.47
C PHE A 127 -6.17 -4.95 -16.56
N ASN A 128 -6.35 -5.37 -17.81
CA ASN A 128 -5.85 -4.63 -18.98
C ASN A 128 -7.02 -4.06 -19.80
N PRO A 129 -7.22 -2.74 -19.87
CA PRO A 129 -8.31 -2.13 -20.62
C PRO A 129 -8.20 -2.39 -22.15
N GLU A 130 -7.00 -2.60 -22.70
CA GLU A 130 -6.78 -2.81 -24.13
C GLU A 130 -7.22 -4.20 -24.60
N GLU A 131 -7.27 -5.19 -23.72
CA GLU A 131 -7.71 -6.54 -24.05
C GLU A 131 -9.22 -6.61 -24.32
N ASN A 132 -9.99 -5.74 -23.68
CA ASN A 132 -11.42 -5.65 -23.90
C ASN A 132 -11.79 -5.00 -25.25
N GLU A 133 -10.83 -4.37 -25.96
CA GLU A 133 -11.02 -3.75 -27.28
C GLU A 133 -10.70 -4.69 -28.44
N LYS A 134 -10.07 -5.84 -28.19
CA LYS A 134 -9.73 -6.81 -29.23
C LYS A 134 -10.85 -7.84 -29.35
N ASP A 135 -11.53 -7.85 -30.52
CA ASP A 135 -12.41 -8.95 -30.93
C ASP A 135 -11.70 -10.32 -30.77
N GLU A 136 -12.46 -11.37 -30.39
CA GLU A 136 -12.09 -12.75 -30.01
C GLU A 136 -11.11 -13.51 -30.93
N LYS A 137 -10.30 -12.87 -31.78
CA LYS A 137 -9.45 -13.47 -32.82
C LYS A 137 -7.95 -13.19 -32.73
N SER A 138 -7.43 -12.62 -31.71
CA SER A 138 -5.98 -12.51 -31.53
C SER A 138 -5.43 -13.74 -30.80
N HIS A 139 -4.55 -14.49 -31.50
CA HIS A 139 -3.78 -15.58 -30.92
C HIS A 139 -3.11 -15.12 -29.61
N HIS A 140 -3.31 -15.89 -28.56
CA HIS A 140 -2.52 -15.80 -27.32
C HIS A 140 -1.04 -16.01 -27.68
N GLU A 141 -0.29 -14.94 -27.81
CA GLU A 141 1.11 -14.98 -27.42
C GLU A 141 1.10 -15.26 -25.90
N GLU A 142 2.03 -16.07 -25.40
CA GLU A 142 2.19 -16.33 -23.96
C GLU A 142 2.36 -14.97 -23.29
N ASN A 143 1.26 -14.35 -22.86
CA ASN A 143 1.31 -13.18 -22.01
C ASN A 143 1.80 -13.68 -20.66
N ASP A 144 2.91 -13.18 -20.22
CA ASP A 144 3.38 -13.41 -18.84
C ASP A 144 2.26 -12.97 -17.90
N PHE A 145 1.80 -13.92 -17.05
CA PHE A 145 0.77 -13.65 -16.04
C PHE A 145 1.30 -12.61 -15.07
N GLU A 146 0.76 -11.40 -15.15
CA GLU A 146 1.08 -10.32 -14.24
C GLU A 146 0.04 -10.28 -13.14
N ALA A 147 0.49 -10.52 -11.90
CA ALA A 147 -0.39 -10.57 -10.75
C ALA A 147 -0.73 -9.16 -10.28
N ASP A 148 -2.03 -8.85 -10.15
CA ASP A 148 -2.49 -7.62 -9.52
C ASP A 148 -1.98 -7.55 -8.06
N GLU A 149 -1.31 -6.47 -7.71
CA GLU A 149 -0.69 -6.29 -6.39
C GLU A 149 -1.63 -5.70 -5.32
N HIS A 150 -2.83 -5.22 -5.71
CA HIS A 150 -3.75 -4.48 -4.84
C HIS A 150 -4.56 -5.42 -3.92
N ILE A 151 -3.89 -6.42 -3.34
CA ILE A 151 -4.48 -7.51 -2.56
C ILE A 151 -5.31 -7.04 -1.35
N TRP A 152 -4.91 -5.92 -0.73
CA TRP A 152 -5.56 -5.36 0.48
C TRP A 152 -6.95 -4.80 0.21
N THR A 153 -7.36 -4.62 -1.03
CA THR A 153 -8.68 -4.09 -1.36
C THR A 153 -9.81 -5.08 -1.08
N SER A 154 -9.51 -6.40 -1.00
CA SER A 154 -10.44 -7.42 -0.52
C SER A 154 -10.42 -7.53 1.01
N PRO A 155 -11.57 -7.45 1.71
CA PRO A 155 -11.63 -7.70 3.15
C PRO A 155 -11.11 -9.08 3.56
N ALA A 156 -11.30 -10.10 2.73
CA ALA A 156 -10.79 -11.44 3.00
C ALA A 156 -9.25 -11.47 2.98
N ASN A 157 -8.65 -10.83 2.00
CA ASN A 157 -7.19 -10.74 1.91
C ASN A 157 -6.62 -9.87 3.04
N GLU A 158 -7.29 -8.78 3.41
CA GLU A 158 -6.85 -7.93 4.52
C GLU A 158 -6.81 -8.71 5.86
N ILE A 159 -7.75 -9.63 6.09
CA ILE A 159 -7.71 -10.53 7.23
C ILE A 159 -6.48 -11.46 7.17
N ILE A 160 -6.11 -11.96 5.98
CA ILE A 160 -4.90 -12.76 5.78
C ILE A 160 -3.66 -11.92 6.06
N ILE A 161 -3.59 -10.70 5.54
CA ILE A 161 -2.49 -9.73 5.77
C ILE A 161 -2.27 -9.53 7.28
N VAL A 162 -3.32 -9.20 8.01
CA VAL A 162 -3.26 -9.00 9.47
C VAL A 162 -2.78 -10.27 10.17
N SER A 163 -3.27 -11.44 9.75
CA SER A 163 -2.93 -12.73 10.36
C SER A 163 -1.47 -13.11 10.15
N GLU A 164 -0.93 -12.87 8.95
CA GLU A 164 0.47 -13.16 8.62
C GLU A 164 1.44 -12.20 9.34
N ILE A 165 1.12 -10.90 9.38
CA ILE A 165 1.91 -9.92 10.13
C ILE A 165 1.92 -10.29 11.62
N PHE A 166 0.76 -10.63 12.21
CA PHE A 166 0.68 -11.09 13.59
C PHE A 166 1.54 -12.34 13.84
N SER A 167 1.49 -13.32 12.94
CA SER A 167 2.30 -14.55 13.03
C SER A 167 3.80 -14.25 13.09
N ARG A 168 4.29 -13.30 12.26
CA ARG A 168 5.68 -12.84 12.25
C ARG A 168 6.04 -12.11 13.54
N LEU A 169 5.22 -11.16 13.97
CA LEU A 169 5.44 -10.40 15.20
C LEU A 169 5.45 -11.32 16.44
N LYS A 170 4.57 -12.30 16.49
CA LYS A 170 4.56 -13.33 17.53
C LYS A 170 5.86 -14.14 17.56
N THR A 171 6.39 -14.48 16.39
CA THR A 171 7.66 -15.21 16.28
C THR A 171 8.83 -14.35 16.73
N ILE A 172 8.88 -13.09 16.32
CA ILE A 172 9.92 -12.12 16.74
C ILE A 172 9.88 -11.91 18.25
N ALA A 173 8.69 -11.70 18.82
CA ALA A 173 8.51 -11.52 20.27
C ALA A 173 9.00 -12.75 21.05
N LYS A 174 8.76 -13.98 20.56
CA LYS A 174 9.31 -15.20 21.16
C LYS A 174 10.83 -15.26 21.10
N ASN A 175 11.42 -14.98 19.93
CA ASN A 175 12.87 -15.03 19.72
C ASN A 175 13.61 -14.02 20.58
N LYS A 176 13.01 -12.85 20.79
CA LYS A 176 13.54 -11.78 21.64
C LYS A 176 13.13 -11.90 23.13
N GLN A 177 12.40 -12.94 23.50
CA GLN A 177 11.91 -13.18 24.87
C GLN A 177 10.94 -12.10 25.39
N LEU A 178 10.25 -11.42 24.49
CA LEU A 178 9.26 -10.37 24.80
C LEU A 178 7.86 -10.98 24.94
N PHE A 179 7.73 -12.02 25.76
CA PHE A 179 6.53 -12.85 25.84
C PHE A 179 5.25 -12.11 26.23
N SER A 180 5.37 -11.03 27.01
CA SER A 180 4.24 -10.20 27.43
C SER A 180 3.61 -9.41 26.29
N LEU A 181 4.31 -9.20 25.15
CA LEU A 181 3.74 -8.57 23.96
C LEU A 181 2.80 -9.49 23.18
N ILE A 182 2.99 -10.81 23.28
CA ILE A 182 2.22 -11.78 22.49
C ILE A 182 0.72 -11.65 22.73
N PRO A 183 0.20 -11.66 23.97
CA PRO A 183 -1.24 -11.50 24.19
C PRO A 183 -1.78 -10.11 23.77
N VAL A 184 -0.93 -9.07 23.80
CA VAL A 184 -1.31 -7.73 23.33
C VAL A 184 -1.51 -7.76 21.81
N PHE A 185 -0.54 -8.28 21.06
CA PHE A 185 -0.62 -8.41 19.62
C PHE A 185 -1.79 -9.30 19.18
N GLU A 186 -2.01 -10.42 19.88
CA GLU A 186 -3.10 -11.35 19.60
C GLU A 186 -4.48 -10.69 19.77
N LYS A 187 -4.66 -9.96 20.87
CA LYS A 187 -5.89 -9.20 21.13
C LYS A 187 -6.12 -8.14 20.06
N ASN A 188 -5.10 -7.33 19.77
CA ASN A 188 -5.22 -6.23 18.81
C ASN A 188 -5.50 -6.74 17.39
N ALA A 189 -4.83 -7.82 16.95
CA ALA A 189 -5.11 -8.46 15.67
C ALA A 189 -6.56 -8.97 15.60
N ALA A 190 -7.05 -9.63 16.65
CA ALA A 190 -8.43 -10.12 16.70
C ALA A 190 -9.46 -8.98 16.67
N ASP A 191 -9.21 -7.89 17.40
CA ASP A 191 -10.05 -6.70 17.41
C ASP A 191 -10.08 -6.03 16.03
N TYR A 192 -8.92 -5.94 15.36
CA TYR A 192 -8.84 -5.33 14.03
C TYR A 192 -9.54 -6.21 12.97
N ILE A 193 -9.36 -7.52 13.00
CA ILE A 193 -10.09 -8.47 12.15
C ILE A 193 -11.61 -8.34 12.36
N SER A 194 -12.07 -8.14 13.59
CA SER A 194 -13.49 -7.89 13.87
C SER A 194 -13.99 -6.60 13.22
N GLN A 195 -13.18 -5.53 13.20
CA GLN A 195 -13.51 -4.26 12.53
C GLN A 195 -13.51 -4.42 11.00
N ILE A 196 -12.58 -5.18 10.43
CA ILE A 196 -12.55 -5.51 8.98
C ILE A 196 -13.85 -6.22 8.59
N ASN A 197 -14.27 -7.24 9.35
CA ASN A 197 -15.52 -7.97 9.10
C ASN A 197 -16.76 -7.05 9.17
N ALA A 198 -16.81 -6.16 10.15
CA ALA A 198 -17.91 -5.19 10.27
C ALA A 198 -17.92 -4.22 9.07
N THR A 199 -16.75 -3.78 8.61
CA THR A 199 -16.62 -2.92 7.42
C THR A 199 -17.01 -3.65 6.14
N ALA A 200 -16.63 -4.94 6.02
CA ALA A 200 -17.04 -5.78 4.89
C ALA A 200 -18.57 -5.88 4.80
N GLU A 201 -19.25 -6.01 5.93
CA GLU A 201 -20.72 -6.03 5.96
C GLU A 201 -21.32 -4.67 5.58
N LEU A 202 -20.75 -3.53 5.99
CA LEU A 202 -21.16 -2.21 5.55
C LEU A 202 -21.04 -2.04 4.03
N LEU A 203 -19.93 -2.51 3.44
CA LEU A 203 -19.73 -2.50 1.99
C LEU A 203 -20.76 -3.39 1.28
N ASN A 204 -21.01 -4.59 1.81
CA ASN A 204 -21.99 -5.50 1.28
C ASN A 204 -23.40 -4.88 1.27
N GLN A 205 -23.79 -4.21 2.36
CA GLN A 205 -25.08 -3.51 2.46
C GLN A 205 -25.15 -2.34 1.47
N ALA A 206 -24.07 -1.57 1.30
CA ALA A 206 -24.01 -0.49 0.33
C ALA A 206 -24.21 -1.02 -1.10
N LEU A 207 -23.51 -2.06 -1.49
CA LEU A 207 -23.60 -2.67 -2.82
C LEU A 207 -24.95 -3.36 -3.08
N ASN A 208 -25.53 -4.00 -2.06
CA ASN A 208 -26.83 -4.68 -2.19
C ASN A 208 -28.03 -3.71 -2.12
N SER A 209 -27.81 -2.44 -1.77
CA SER A 209 -28.88 -1.42 -1.82
C SER A 209 -29.25 -1.00 -3.25
N HIS A 210 -28.49 -1.43 -4.24
CA HIS A 210 -28.66 -1.10 -5.66
C HIS A 210 -28.91 -2.36 -6.50
N ASN A 211 -29.73 -2.21 -7.54
CA ASN A 211 -30.04 -3.33 -8.46
C ASN A 211 -28.87 -3.63 -9.41
N GLN A 212 -27.99 -2.68 -9.62
CA GLN A 212 -26.88 -2.78 -10.56
C GLN A 212 -25.54 -2.73 -9.81
N LYS A 213 -24.77 -3.79 -9.95
CA LYS A 213 -23.43 -3.91 -9.36
C LYS A 213 -22.40 -3.71 -10.46
N PHE A 214 -22.21 -2.48 -10.90
CA PHE A 214 -21.25 -2.12 -11.92
C PHE A 214 -20.70 -0.71 -11.67
N ILE A 215 -19.38 -0.54 -11.77
CA ILE A 215 -18.70 0.76 -11.65
C ILE A 215 -17.87 1.07 -12.89
N VAL A 216 -17.76 2.37 -13.20
CA VAL A 216 -16.81 2.89 -14.18
C VAL A 216 -15.77 3.70 -13.43
N MET A 217 -14.51 3.24 -13.49
CA MET A 217 -13.35 3.96 -12.98
C MET A 217 -12.76 4.79 -14.11
N ALA A 218 -12.92 6.09 -14.01
CA ALA A 218 -12.30 7.04 -14.92
C ALA A 218 -10.85 7.37 -14.50
N ASP A 219 -10.16 6.36 -14.03
CA ASP A 219 -8.81 6.37 -13.44
C ASP A 219 -8.21 4.95 -13.54
N ARG A 220 -7.12 4.69 -12.82
CA ARG A 220 -6.56 3.35 -12.58
C ARG A 220 -7.56 2.46 -11.82
N PHE A 221 -7.39 1.15 -11.98
CA PHE A 221 -8.29 0.17 -11.34
C PHE A 221 -7.59 -0.70 -10.29
N PRO A 222 -7.32 -0.20 -9.10
CA PRO A 222 -6.70 -0.98 -8.02
C PRO A 222 -7.70 -1.86 -7.25
N PHE A 223 -8.88 -2.15 -7.81
CA PHE A 223 -9.99 -2.79 -7.09
C PHE A 223 -10.33 -4.20 -7.61
N ALA A 224 -9.39 -4.91 -8.28
CA ALA A 224 -9.67 -6.23 -8.84
C ALA A 224 -10.13 -7.22 -7.76
N TYR A 225 -9.42 -7.31 -6.64
CA TYR A 225 -9.81 -8.18 -5.52
C TYR A 225 -11.09 -7.74 -4.81
N PHE A 226 -11.34 -6.44 -4.72
CA PHE A 226 -12.62 -5.90 -4.23
C PHE A 226 -13.77 -6.31 -5.14
N ALA A 227 -13.59 -6.13 -6.44
CA ALA A 227 -14.59 -6.46 -7.45
C ALA A 227 -14.88 -7.96 -7.47
N ASP A 228 -13.85 -8.80 -7.40
CA ASP A 228 -14.04 -10.24 -7.30
C ASP A 228 -14.76 -10.66 -6.01
N TYR A 229 -14.36 -10.12 -4.86
CA TYR A 229 -14.98 -10.45 -3.57
C TYR A 229 -16.49 -10.13 -3.53
N TYR A 230 -16.89 -8.96 -4.06
CA TYR A 230 -18.29 -8.52 -4.06
C TYR A 230 -19.07 -8.86 -5.35
N LYS A 231 -18.43 -9.51 -6.33
CA LYS A 231 -18.97 -9.81 -7.66
C LYS A 231 -19.47 -8.53 -8.34
N LEU A 232 -18.64 -7.49 -8.32
CA LEU A 232 -18.88 -6.19 -8.89
C LEU A 232 -18.32 -6.15 -10.32
N GLY A 233 -19.14 -5.82 -11.29
CA GLY A 233 -18.69 -5.56 -12.66
C GLY A 233 -18.00 -4.20 -12.75
N TYR A 234 -17.07 -4.04 -13.69
CA TYR A 234 -16.34 -2.79 -13.84
C TYR A 234 -15.84 -2.55 -15.27
N SER A 235 -15.51 -1.29 -15.54
CA SER A 235 -14.68 -0.84 -16.66
C SER A 235 -13.78 0.28 -16.13
N ALA A 236 -12.57 0.41 -16.66
CA ALA A 236 -11.61 1.40 -16.18
C ALA A 236 -10.81 2.05 -17.33
N ALA A 237 -10.26 3.24 -17.06
CA ALA A 237 -9.44 3.97 -18.02
C ALA A 237 -8.02 3.41 -18.12
N PHE A 238 -7.50 2.83 -17.02
CA PHE A 238 -6.14 2.29 -16.94
C PHE A 238 -6.12 1.01 -16.09
N SER A 239 -5.07 0.20 -16.26
CA SER A 239 -4.73 -0.87 -15.32
C SER A 239 -4.40 -0.31 -13.93
N GLY A 240 -4.34 -1.17 -12.91
CA GLY A 240 -4.09 -0.78 -11.52
C GLY A 240 -2.72 -0.15 -11.33
N CYS A 241 -1.68 -0.76 -11.89
CA CYS A 241 -0.27 -0.36 -11.77
C CYS A 241 0.17 0.68 -12.79
N SER A 242 -0.72 1.13 -13.70
CA SER A 242 -0.38 2.08 -14.75
C SER A 242 0.16 3.39 -14.20
N THR A 243 1.30 3.84 -14.71
CA THR A 243 1.86 5.18 -14.49
C THR A 243 1.35 6.22 -15.50
N ALA A 244 0.51 5.81 -16.45
CA ALA A 244 -0.05 6.69 -17.46
C ALA A 244 -0.97 7.75 -16.85
N VAL A 245 -0.87 8.98 -17.35
CA VAL A 245 -1.69 10.13 -16.92
C VAL A 245 -2.71 10.55 -17.96
N GLU A 246 -2.62 10.00 -19.16
CA GLU A 246 -3.52 10.27 -20.30
C GLU A 246 -3.94 8.95 -20.93
N THR A 247 -5.19 8.84 -21.30
CA THR A 247 -5.74 7.69 -22.02
C THR A 247 -6.19 8.07 -23.43
N SER A 248 -6.48 7.07 -24.26
CA SER A 248 -6.95 7.28 -25.62
C SER A 248 -8.36 7.90 -25.67
N PHE A 249 -8.66 8.64 -26.73
CA PHE A 249 -10.04 9.11 -26.97
C PHE A 249 -11.03 7.95 -27.10
N ALA A 250 -10.58 6.82 -27.69
CA ALA A 250 -11.40 5.62 -27.82
C ALA A 250 -11.77 5.03 -26.46
N THR A 251 -10.84 4.96 -25.52
CA THR A 251 -11.11 4.50 -24.15
C THR A 251 -12.13 5.42 -23.45
N ILE A 252 -11.98 6.75 -23.58
CA ILE A 252 -12.95 7.70 -23.01
C ILE A 252 -14.34 7.50 -23.63
N GLU A 253 -14.42 7.36 -24.97
CA GLU A 253 -15.68 7.11 -25.69
C GLU A 253 -16.35 5.82 -25.23
N ASN A 254 -15.58 4.74 -25.07
CA ASN A 254 -16.06 3.45 -24.58
C ASN A 254 -16.59 3.55 -23.13
N LEU A 255 -15.92 4.30 -22.27
CA LEU A 255 -16.40 4.52 -20.89
C LEU A 255 -17.69 5.35 -20.87
N VAL A 256 -17.80 6.42 -21.68
CA VAL A 256 -19.04 7.21 -21.85
C VAL A 256 -20.17 6.31 -22.33
N LYS A 257 -19.94 5.49 -23.36
CA LYS A 257 -20.92 4.54 -23.87
C LYS A 257 -21.36 3.54 -22.79
N THR A 258 -20.43 2.99 -22.02
CA THR A 258 -20.71 2.06 -20.92
C THR A 258 -21.61 2.71 -19.86
N VAL A 259 -21.32 3.96 -19.46
CA VAL A 259 -22.14 4.72 -18.51
C VAL A 259 -23.56 4.88 -19.02
N GLN A 260 -23.73 5.24 -20.31
CA GLN A 260 -25.03 5.47 -20.95
C GLN A 260 -25.84 4.17 -21.12
N GLU A 261 -25.22 3.10 -21.65
CA GLU A 261 -25.87 1.81 -21.88
C GLU A 261 -26.32 1.14 -20.58
N LYS A 262 -25.46 1.20 -19.56
CA LYS A 262 -25.77 0.66 -18.24
C LYS A 262 -26.58 1.63 -17.38
N LYS A 263 -26.83 2.87 -17.86
CA LYS A 263 -27.59 3.90 -17.12
C LYS A 263 -27.03 4.14 -15.72
N LEU A 264 -25.70 4.24 -15.63
CA LEU A 264 -25.04 4.48 -14.35
C LEU A 264 -25.31 5.93 -13.89
N SER A 265 -25.38 6.13 -12.58
CA SER A 265 -25.61 7.44 -11.98
C SER A 265 -24.33 8.21 -11.70
N SER A 266 -23.19 7.52 -11.73
CA SER A 266 -21.88 8.11 -11.43
C SER A 266 -20.72 7.39 -12.09
N VAL A 267 -19.58 8.05 -12.10
CA VAL A 267 -18.26 7.52 -12.39
C VAL A 267 -17.36 7.72 -11.18
N PHE A 268 -16.27 6.93 -11.11
CA PHE A 268 -15.38 6.97 -9.97
C PHE A 268 -13.95 7.28 -10.40
N TYR A 269 -13.16 7.83 -9.47
CA TYR A 269 -11.72 8.08 -9.57
C TYR A 269 -11.08 7.74 -8.23
N ILE A 270 -9.74 7.62 -8.17
CA ILE A 270 -9.03 7.32 -6.91
C ILE A 270 -8.46 8.59 -6.27
N GLU A 271 -8.17 8.49 -4.96
CA GLU A 271 -7.42 9.52 -4.24
C GLU A 271 -6.02 9.72 -4.86
N LEU A 272 -5.44 10.87 -4.66
CA LEU A 272 -4.12 11.28 -5.22
C LEU A 272 -4.03 11.29 -6.75
N GLY A 273 -5.08 10.88 -7.45
CA GLY A 273 -5.17 10.86 -8.91
C GLY A 273 -5.57 12.22 -9.51
N ASN A 274 -5.53 12.28 -10.84
CA ASN A 274 -6.00 13.42 -11.62
C ASN A 274 -7.44 13.15 -12.10
N HIS A 275 -8.45 13.71 -11.45
CA HIS A 275 -9.85 13.44 -11.75
C HIS A 275 -10.40 14.04 -13.06
N LYS A 276 -9.55 14.60 -13.96
CA LYS A 276 -10.00 15.26 -15.20
C LYS A 276 -10.82 14.34 -16.12
N ILE A 277 -10.43 13.06 -16.25
CA ILE A 277 -11.17 12.09 -17.07
C ILE A 277 -12.55 11.84 -16.47
N ALA A 278 -12.63 11.71 -15.15
CA ALA A 278 -13.90 11.54 -14.45
C ALA A 278 -14.84 12.75 -14.65
N ASP A 279 -14.30 13.97 -14.61
CA ASP A 279 -15.07 15.19 -14.86
C ASP A 279 -15.60 15.24 -16.30
N ILE A 280 -14.76 14.89 -17.30
CA ILE A 280 -15.17 14.85 -18.71
C ILE A 280 -16.30 13.83 -18.92
N ILE A 281 -16.15 12.62 -18.40
CA ILE A 281 -17.18 11.57 -18.55
C ILE A 281 -18.46 11.97 -17.81
N ALA A 282 -18.35 12.54 -16.62
CA ALA A 282 -19.49 13.00 -15.84
C ALA A 282 -20.25 14.13 -16.55
N GLU A 283 -19.57 15.10 -17.18
CA GLU A 283 -20.16 16.18 -17.95
C GLU A 283 -20.89 15.64 -19.19
N GLU A 284 -20.25 14.77 -19.98
CA GLU A 284 -20.81 14.17 -21.20
C GLU A 284 -22.02 13.27 -20.93
N THR A 285 -22.07 12.62 -19.78
CA THR A 285 -23.16 11.67 -19.45
C THR A 285 -24.21 12.26 -18.53
N GLY A 286 -23.99 13.46 -17.99
CA GLY A 286 -24.86 14.08 -16.98
C GLY A 286 -24.83 13.37 -15.62
N THR A 287 -23.79 12.61 -15.34
CA THR A 287 -23.60 11.87 -14.09
C THR A 287 -22.75 12.65 -13.08
N LYS A 288 -22.34 12.01 -11.97
CA LYS A 288 -21.47 12.61 -10.96
C LYS A 288 -20.16 11.83 -10.83
N ALA A 289 -19.08 12.53 -10.60
CA ALA A 289 -17.79 11.91 -10.27
C ALA A 289 -17.63 11.80 -8.74
N TYR A 290 -17.17 10.62 -8.26
CA TYR A 290 -16.92 10.36 -6.86
C TYR A 290 -15.56 9.71 -6.66
N CYS A 291 -14.87 10.08 -5.56
CA CYS A 291 -13.62 9.43 -5.16
C CYS A 291 -13.88 8.11 -4.43
N LEU A 292 -13.15 7.05 -4.81
CA LEU A 292 -12.97 5.84 -4.04
C LEU A 292 -11.53 5.76 -3.55
N GLU A 293 -11.36 5.45 -2.27
CA GLU A 293 -10.04 5.30 -1.65
C GLU A 293 -9.42 3.95 -2.07
N SER A 294 -8.31 3.98 -2.80
CA SER A 294 -7.54 2.78 -3.16
C SER A 294 -6.78 2.22 -1.98
N ILE A 295 -6.46 3.09 -1.03
CA ILE A 295 -5.69 2.78 0.19
C ILE A 295 -4.25 2.35 -0.12
N GLN A 296 -3.79 2.42 -1.37
CA GLN A 296 -2.41 2.11 -1.71
C GLN A 296 -1.43 3.07 -1.00
N ASN A 297 -1.80 4.33 -0.95
CA ASN A 297 -1.25 5.36 -0.09
C ASN A 297 -2.39 6.27 0.38
N VAL A 298 -2.12 7.17 1.29
CA VAL A 298 -3.11 8.11 1.83
C VAL A 298 -2.63 9.54 1.69
N THR A 299 -3.56 10.49 1.74
CA THR A 299 -3.20 11.90 1.81
C THR A 299 -2.42 12.20 3.11
N LYS A 300 -1.66 13.27 3.11
CA LYS A 300 -0.95 13.71 4.35
C LYS A 300 -1.93 14.00 5.48
N ASP A 301 -3.09 14.56 5.16
CA ASP A 301 -4.12 14.89 6.14
C ASP A 301 -4.76 13.63 6.71
N ASP A 302 -5.11 12.64 5.89
CA ASP A 302 -5.63 11.36 6.34
C ASP A 302 -4.62 10.64 7.26
N PHE A 303 -3.34 10.68 6.91
CA PHE A 303 -2.29 10.08 7.74
C PHE A 303 -2.16 10.77 9.10
N ILE A 304 -2.17 12.10 9.13
CA ILE A 304 -2.11 12.90 10.36
C ILE A 304 -3.35 12.68 11.22
N ASN A 305 -4.52 12.54 10.60
CA ASN A 305 -5.78 12.26 11.28
C ASN A 305 -5.89 10.80 11.77
N GLY A 306 -4.91 9.96 11.46
CA GLY A 306 -4.87 8.57 11.91
C GLY A 306 -5.88 7.67 11.19
N GLU A 307 -6.29 8.03 9.96
CA GLU A 307 -7.17 7.18 9.15
C GLU A 307 -6.57 5.78 9.00
N THR A 308 -7.44 4.79 8.88
CA THR A 308 -7.12 3.37 8.82
C THR A 308 -7.76 2.74 7.59
N TRP A 309 -7.35 1.53 7.23
CA TRP A 309 -8.06 0.73 6.23
C TRP A 309 -9.57 0.66 6.54
N VAL A 310 -9.93 0.42 7.80
CA VAL A 310 -11.32 0.33 8.27
C VAL A 310 -12.08 1.63 8.02
N SER A 311 -11.50 2.78 8.36
CA SER A 311 -12.17 4.08 8.19
C SER A 311 -12.29 4.48 6.72
N LEU A 312 -11.26 4.22 5.92
CA LEU A 312 -11.23 4.52 4.49
C LEU A 312 -12.18 3.62 3.70
N MET A 313 -12.21 2.30 3.97
CA MET A 313 -13.20 1.41 3.39
C MET A 313 -14.64 1.71 3.86
N SER A 314 -14.82 2.21 5.07
CA SER A 314 -16.12 2.73 5.52
C SER A 314 -16.53 4.00 4.76
N ARG A 315 -15.56 4.84 4.36
CA ARG A 315 -15.76 5.99 3.45
C ARG A 315 -16.20 5.48 2.07
N ASN A 316 -15.54 4.45 1.54
CA ASN A 316 -15.91 3.79 0.28
C ASN A 316 -17.35 3.26 0.32
N ALA A 317 -17.77 2.61 1.42
CA ALA A 317 -19.13 2.13 1.57
C ALA A 317 -20.18 3.27 1.45
N LYS A 318 -19.89 4.43 2.06
CA LYS A 318 -20.77 5.62 1.96
C LYS A 318 -20.79 6.19 0.54
N THR A 319 -19.64 6.22 -0.12
CA THR A 319 -19.49 6.69 -1.51
C THR A 319 -20.24 5.77 -2.47
N LEU A 320 -20.05 4.45 -2.37
CA LEU A 320 -20.75 3.45 -3.20
C LEU A 320 -22.26 3.50 -2.99
N LYS A 321 -22.70 3.61 -1.74
CA LYS A 321 -24.16 3.76 -1.45
C LYS A 321 -24.78 4.99 -2.10
N LYS A 322 -23.99 6.05 -2.34
CA LYS A 322 -24.45 7.30 -2.96
C LYS A 322 -24.30 7.28 -4.47
N GLY A 323 -23.30 6.56 -4.99
CA GLY A 323 -22.88 6.59 -6.39
C GLY A 323 -23.42 5.46 -7.26
N LEU A 324 -23.84 4.35 -6.70
CA LEU A 324 -24.51 3.26 -7.44
C LEU A 324 -26.02 3.51 -7.51
#